data_5a2d955acde93b49c1ae9e40b77f090e
#
_entry.id   5a2d955acde93b49c1ae9e40b77f090e
#
_cell.length_a   1.000
_cell.length_b   1.000
_cell.length_c   1.000
_cell.angle_alpha   90.00
_cell.angle_beta   90.00
_cell.angle_gamma   90.00
#
_symmetry.space_group_name_H-M   'P 1'
#
loop_
_entity.id
_entity.type
_entity.pdbx_description
1 polymer ?
#
loop_
_entity_poly.entity_id
_entity_poly.type
_entity_poly.pdbx_seq_one_letter_code
_entity_poly.pdbx_strand_id
1 'polypeptide(L)'
;MNGPALLKCICDETRFEILELLQKDNELCVNDYVEKLKKDQPLISHHLKTLKQCGIVKSREEGKKAMYSISNLQLSTLISTVTKTSNKIPTLCNDENSC
;
A
#
# COMPACT_ATOMS: atom_id res chain seq x y z
N MET A 1 -15.26 -8.60 -4.94
CA MET A 1 -13.84 -9.03 -5.04
C MET A 1 -13.64 -10.27 -4.20
N ASN A 2 -12.88 -11.22 -4.69
CA ASN A 2 -12.54 -12.42 -3.92
C ASN A 2 -11.13 -12.31 -3.33
N GLY A 3 -10.76 -13.29 -2.48
CA GLY A 3 -9.45 -13.27 -1.81
C GLY A 3 -8.26 -13.19 -2.74
N PRO A 4 -8.17 -14.07 -3.76
CA PRO A 4 -7.06 -13.98 -4.71
C PRO A 4 -6.96 -12.65 -5.44
N ALA A 5 -8.08 -12.04 -5.81
CA ALA A 5 -8.09 -10.75 -6.47
C ALA A 5 -7.56 -9.64 -5.52
N LEU A 6 -7.98 -9.68 -4.27
CA LEU A 6 -7.48 -8.77 -3.25
C LEU A 6 -5.95 -8.89 -3.11
N LEU A 7 -5.47 -10.11 -2.99
CA LEU A 7 -4.04 -10.35 -2.84
C LEU A 7 -3.25 -9.85 -4.04
N LYS A 8 -3.79 -10.02 -5.25
CA LYS A 8 -3.14 -9.48 -6.46
C LYS A 8 -3.04 -7.96 -6.44
N CYS A 9 -4.06 -7.28 -5.91
CA CYS A 9 -4.04 -5.82 -5.83
C CYS A 9 -2.96 -5.30 -4.90
N ILE A 10 -2.64 -6.04 -3.84
CA ILE A 10 -1.65 -5.60 -2.84
C ILE A 10 -0.29 -6.28 -3.00
N CYS A 11 -0.18 -7.28 -3.88
CA CYS A 11 1.05 -8.06 -4.07
C CYS A 11 2.00 -7.38 -5.06
N ASP A 12 2.40 -6.15 -4.73
CA ASP A 12 3.39 -5.39 -5.48
C ASP A 12 4.20 -4.63 -4.44
N GLU A 13 5.50 -4.63 -4.59
CA GLU A 13 6.40 -4.03 -3.61
C GLU A 13 6.04 -2.57 -3.32
N THR A 14 5.89 -1.75 -4.35
CA THR A 14 5.59 -0.34 -4.17
C THR A 14 4.20 -0.13 -3.58
N ARG A 15 3.21 -0.89 -4.06
CA ARG A 15 1.85 -0.79 -3.50
C ARG A 15 1.82 -1.18 -2.04
N PHE A 16 2.53 -2.24 -1.67
CA PHE A 16 2.58 -2.65 -0.28
C PHE A 16 3.27 -1.60 0.60
N GLU A 17 4.36 -1.00 0.12
CA GLU A 17 5.03 0.09 0.83
C GLU A 17 4.08 1.29 1.05
N ILE A 18 3.29 1.63 0.03
CA ILE A 18 2.29 2.69 0.14
C ILE A 18 1.29 2.36 1.25
N LEU A 19 0.81 1.12 1.28
CA LEU A 19 -0.17 0.70 2.28
C LEU A 19 0.42 0.67 3.68
N GLU A 20 1.67 0.28 3.83
CA GLU A 20 2.35 0.32 5.12
C GLU A 20 2.44 1.74 5.66
N LEU A 21 2.76 2.71 4.80
CA LEU A 21 2.79 4.12 5.20
C LEU A 21 1.41 4.61 5.63
N LEU A 22 0.38 4.27 4.87
CA LEU A 22 -0.99 4.66 5.20
C LEU A 22 -1.48 4.05 6.51
N GLN A 23 -1.04 2.84 6.79
CA GLN A 23 -1.39 2.18 8.04
C GLN A 23 -0.80 2.92 9.24
N LYS A 24 0.36 3.54 9.07
CA LYS A 24 1.03 4.30 10.13
C LYS A 24 0.51 5.73 10.23
N ASP A 25 0.37 6.42 9.11
CA ASP A 25 0.11 7.86 9.07
C ASP A 25 -1.34 8.24 8.83
N ASN A 26 -2.19 7.26 8.59
CA ASN A 26 -3.63 7.41 8.36
C ASN A 26 -4.01 8.09 7.04
N GLU A 27 -3.45 9.26 6.74
CA GLU A 27 -3.73 9.99 5.50
C GLU A 27 -2.46 10.61 4.95
N LEU A 28 -2.25 10.48 3.63
CA LEU A 28 -1.10 11.07 2.95
C LEU A 28 -1.51 11.52 1.55
N CYS A 29 -0.87 12.58 1.06
CA CYS A 29 -1.01 13.00 -0.34
C CYS A 29 0.12 12.42 -1.18
N VAL A 30 0.02 12.53 -2.52
CA VAL A 30 1.02 11.96 -3.43
C VAL A 30 2.43 12.42 -3.11
N ASN A 31 2.61 13.71 -2.83
CA ASN A 31 3.95 14.25 -2.55
C ASN A 31 4.57 13.64 -1.29
N ASP A 32 3.76 13.31 -0.30
CA ASP A 32 4.27 12.66 0.91
C ASP A 32 4.89 11.31 0.59
N TYR A 33 4.26 10.52 -0.30
CA TYR A 33 4.81 9.24 -0.72
C TYR A 33 6.08 9.40 -1.53
N VAL A 34 6.09 10.38 -2.43
CA VAL A 34 7.27 10.65 -3.25
C VAL A 34 8.48 10.92 -2.36
N GLU A 35 8.30 11.74 -1.33
CA GLU A 35 9.39 12.06 -0.40
C GLU A 35 9.78 10.88 0.47
N LYS A 36 8.80 10.19 1.03
CA LYS A 36 9.08 9.11 1.99
C LYS A 36 9.63 7.85 1.32
N LEU A 37 9.13 7.51 0.14
CA LEU A 37 9.57 6.31 -0.58
C LEU A 37 10.68 6.58 -1.58
N LYS A 38 10.95 7.85 -1.88
CA LYS A 38 11.96 8.27 -2.85
C LYS A 38 11.73 7.63 -4.21
N LYS A 39 10.49 7.68 -4.65
CA LYS A 39 10.06 7.16 -5.96
C LYS A 39 9.39 8.27 -6.75
N ASP A 40 9.35 8.10 -8.07
CA ASP A 40 8.83 9.12 -8.97
C ASP A 40 7.33 9.34 -8.78
N GLN A 41 6.88 10.58 -8.93
CA GLN A 41 5.49 10.94 -8.79
C GLN A 41 4.57 10.16 -9.74
N PRO A 42 4.89 10.01 -11.05
CA PRO A 42 4.02 9.24 -11.93
C PRO A 42 3.83 7.79 -11.48
N LEU A 43 4.88 7.16 -10.96
CA LEU A 43 4.81 5.80 -10.45
C LEU A 43 3.87 5.72 -9.24
N ILE A 44 4.06 6.62 -8.28
CA ILE A 44 3.20 6.67 -7.08
C ILE A 44 1.75 6.94 -7.48
N SER A 45 1.52 7.92 -8.35
CA SER A 45 0.17 8.26 -8.80
C SER A 45 -0.50 7.08 -9.47
N HIS A 46 0.24 6.32 -10.29
CA HIS A 46 -0.27 5.14 -10.96
C HIS A 46 -0.72 4.07 -9.95
N HIS A 47 0.12 3.79 -8.96
CA HIS A 47 -0.21 2.78 -7.96
C HIS A 47 -1.38 3.19 -7.08
N LEU A 48 -1.45 4.47 -6.69
CA LEU A 48 -2.57 4.98 -5.91
C LEU A 48 -3.88 4.88 -6.69
N LYS A 49 -3.82 5.19 -7.98
CA LYS A 49 -5.00 5.07 -8.85
C LYS A 49 -5.48 3.63 -8.93
N THR A 50 -4.55 2.70 -9.10
CA THR A 50 -4.88 1.27 -9.14
C THR A 50 -5.50 0.80 -7.82
N LEU A 51 -4.89 1.18 -6.71
CA LEU A 51 -5.41 0.83 -5.38
C LEU A 51 -6.80 1.42 -5.15
N LYS A 52 -7.04 2.64 -5.63
CA LYS A 52 -8.36 3.26 -5.54
C LYS A 52 -9.39 2.54 -6.39
N GLN A 53 -9.02 2.15 -7.60
CA GLN A 53 -9.90 1.38 -8.49
C GLN A 53 -10.25 0.02 -7.89
N CYS A 54 -9.33 -0.59 -7.16
CA CYS A 54 -9.58 -1.85 -6.47
C CYS A 54 -10.40 -1.68 -5.18
N GLY A 55 -10.62 -0.44 -4.74
CA GLY A 55 -11.34 -0.19 -3.51
C GLY A 55 -10.50 -0.35 -2.24
N ILE A 56 -9.19 -0.48 -2.39
CA ILE A 56 -8.27 -0.66 -1.27
C ILE A 56 -8.02 0.66 -0.53
N VAL A 57 -7.90 1.75 -1.29
CA VAL A 57 -7.75 3.08 -0.73
C VAL A 57 -8.89 3.96 -1.20
N LYS A 58 -9.17 4.99 -0.42
CA LYS A 58 -10.11 6.05 -0.76
C LYS A 58 -9.38 7.38 -0.72
N SER A 59 -9.97 8.40 -1.33
CA SER A 59 -9.39 9.73 -1.32
C SER A 59 -10.45 10.77 -1.02
N ARG A 60 -10.00 11.88 -0.43
CA ARG A 60 -10.82 13.08 -0.26
C ARG A 60 -10.00 14.27 -0.72
N GLU A 61 -10.68 15.31 -1.14
CA GLU A 61 -10.01 16.53 -1.55
C GLU A 61 -9.82 17.45 -0.36
N GLU A 62 -8.63 18.04 -0.27
CA GLU A 62 -8.31 19.06 0.72
C GLU A 62 -7.55 20.18 0.01
N GLY A 63 -8.27 21.25 -0.31
CA GLY A 63 -7.73 22.29 -1.16
C GLY A 63 -7.46 21.74 -2.54
N LYS A 64 -6.22 21.83 -2.99
CA LYS A 64 -5.80 21.30 -4.30
C LYS A 64 -5.19 19.91 -4.20
N LYS A 65 -5.18 19.33 -3.00
CA LYS A 65 -4.56 18.03 -2.77
C LYS A 65 -5.60 16.93 -2.64
N ALA A 66 -5.25 15.74 -3.10
CA ALA A 66 -6.02 14.54 -2.79
C ALA A 66 -5.33 13.81 -1.65
N MET A 67 -6.06 13.58 -0.57
CA MET A 67 -5.55 12.86 0.60
C MET A 67 -6.05 11.42 0.52
N TYR A 68 -5.13 10.47 0.55
CA TYR A 68 -5.43 9.05 0.45
C TYR A 68 -5.40 8.39 1.80
N SER A 69 -6.29 7.42 2.01
CA SER A 69 -6.32 6.62 3.22
C SER A 69 -6.80 5.21 2.89
N ILE A 70 -6.55 4.25 3.79
CA ILE A 70 -7.02 2.89 3.62
C ILE A 70 -8.53 2.87 3.80
N SER A 71 -9.23 2.12 2.93
CA SER A 71 -10.69 2.17 2.84
C SER A 71 -11.42 1.71 4.09
N ASN A 72 -10.86 0.72 4.80
CA ASN A 72 -11.51 0.23 6.02
C ASN A 72 -10.48 -0.35 7.00
N LEU A 73 -10.95 -0.54 8.24
CA LEU A 73 -10.09 -1.01 9.31
C LEU A 73 -9.57 -2.43 9.09
N GLN A 74 -10.35 -3.27 8.46
CA GLN A 74 -9.94 -4.65 8.20
C GLN A 74 -8.73 -4.70 7.26
N LEU A 75 -8.70 -3.85 6.23
CA LEU A 75 -7.56 -3.74 5.33
C LEU A 75 -6.31 -3.24 6.08
N SER A 76 -6.48 -2.25 6.93
CA SER A 76 -5.38 -1.73 7.75
C SER A 76 -4.81 -2.83 8.65
N THR A 77 -5.68 -3.60 9.28
CA THR A 77 -5.28 -4.72 10.14
C THR A 77 -4.57 -5.80 9.32
N LEU A 78 -5.07 -6.10 8.12
CA LEU A 78 -4.44 -7.07 7.23
C LEU A 78 -3.00 -6.67 6.89
N ILE A 79 -2.79 -5.43 6.49
CA ILE A 79 -1.46 -4.93 6.14
C ILE A 79 -0.51 -5.04 7.34
N SER A 80 -0.98 -4.62 8.51
CA SER A 80 -0.20 -4.73 9.74
C SER A 80 0.15 -6.18 10.07
N THR A 81 -0.81 -7.08 9.91
CA THR A 81 -0.62 -8.51 10.19
C THR A 81 0.38 -9.13 9.23
N VAL A 82 0.30 -8.81 7.95
CA VAL A 82 1.26 -9.31 6.94
C VAL A 82 2.67 -8.87 7.30
N THR A 83 2.85 -7.59 7.63
CA THR A 83 4.15 -7.04 7.99
C THR A 83 4.72 -7.75 9.22
N LYS A 84 3.92 -7.88 10.27
CA LYS A 84 4.36 -8.52 11.51
C LYS A 84 4.66 -10.00 11.31
N THR A 85 3.83 -10.69 10.53
CA THR A 85 4.02 -12.11 10.25
C THR A 85 5.29 -12.34 9.46
N SER A 86 5.54 -11.53 8.43
CA SER A 86 6.74 -11.68 7.60
C SER A 86 8.01 -11.47 8.42
N ASN A 87 7.99 -10.57 9.39
CA ASN A 87 9.14 -10.31 10.25
C ASN A 87 9.45 -11.48 11.20
N LYS A 88 8.47 -12.33 11.46
CA LYS A 88 8.65 -13.50 12.34
C LYS A 88 9.15 -14.75 11.63
N ILE A 89 9.09 -14.75 10.29
CA ILE A 89 9.50 -15.91 9.50
C ILE A 89 10.95 -15.74 9.10
N PRO A 90 11.84 -16.65 9.53
CA PRO A 90 13.24 -16.58 9.06
C PRO A 90 13.27 -16.85 7.55
N THR A 91 13.98 -16.01 6.82
CA THR A 91 14.10 -16.16 5.38
C THR A 91 15.04 -17.33 5.07
N LEU A 92 14.48 -18.39 4.51
CA LEU A 92 15.26 -19.53 4.03
C LEU A 92 15.63 -19.39 2.56
N CYS A 93 14.98 -18.45 1.87
CA CYS A 93 15.23 -18.14 0.47
C CYS A 93 16.09 -16.89 0.38
N ASN A 94 17.23 -16.99 -0.31
CA ASN A 94 18.11 -15.84 -0.52
C ASN A 94 17.74 -15.06 -1.78
N ASP A 95 16.81 -15.58 -2.55
CA ASP A 95 16.37 -15.04 -3.82
C ASP A 95 14.85 -15.05 -3.80
N GLU A 96 14.23 -13.92 -4.10
CA GLU A 96 12.78 -13.77 -4.14
C GLU A 96 12.11 -14.80 -5.05
N ASN A 97 12.81 -15.23 -6.09
CA ASN A 97 12.27 -16.20 -7.04
C ASN A 97 12.38 -17.64 -6.54
N SER A 98 13.10 -17.87 -5.48
CA SER A 98 13.31 -19.20 -4.92
C SER A 98 12.19 -19.63 -3.97
N CYS A 99 11.43 -18.67 -3.51
CA CYS A 99 10.31 -18.91 -2.61
C CYS A 99 9.00 -18.77 -3.37
#